data_331487ce847dba1e5cdb1937a04e1083
#
_entry.id   331487ce847dba1e5cdb1937a04e1083
#
_cell.length_a   1.000
_cell.length_b   1.000
_cell.length_c   1.000
_cell.angle_alpha   90.00
_cell.angle_beta   90.00
_cell.angle_gamma   90.00
#
_symmetry.space_group_name_H-M   'P 1'
#
loop_
_entity.id
_entity.type
_entity.pdbx_description
1 polymer ?
#
loop_
_entity_poly.entity_id
_entity_poly.type
_entity_poly.pdbx_seq_one_letter_code
_entity_poly.pdbx_strand_id
1 'polypeptide(L)'
;MKYDSIFSSAMRSVRAQEHLYNEIALKNTEKIISAFRKHQVSDYYMKPTTGYAYADMGRDKLDDIYADIFHTEAALVRSQFVSGTHALAVAMLGNLRPGDEVIGATGTPYDTMQTIIGYPVKTPGSLVDLGIVYKEIPMTERYIDSKAVCQAITPATKMVHIQRSCGYSALRDTLDVASIGDLIQAVHTIRPDIICFVDNCYGEFTELLEPTDVGADLMAGSLIKNPGGGLAPTGGYIVGKEACVYNAACRLTAPGLAGEMGATLGDTAREFYQGLFMAPHVVMQAVKTAIYAAAVFSKLGYEVKPAPDQIRHDIIQAITLNSSKNLENFCVAIQVNSPVDAYVVPEPANIPGYQDKIIMAAGTFVQGASIELSADGPMREPYNVFMQGGLTFEHGQLAINAAARMIGPASKSKKLKGDVVIKNEKDPEIIASVEKIVKKYNLETEDI
;
A
#
# COMPACT_ATOMS: atom_id res chain seq x y z
N MET A 1 14.04 31.53 -2.64
CA MET A 1 13.45 30.81 -3.80
C MET A 1 11.95 30.96 -3.65
N LYS A 2 11.25 31.43 -4.66
CA LYS A 2 9.79 31.58 -4.52
C LYS A 2 9.15 30.20 -4.64
N TYR A 3 8.42 29.74 -3.64
CA TYR A 3 7.71 28.44 -3.65
C TYR A 3 6.85 28.25 -4.89
N ASP A 4 6.23 29.33 -5.40
CA ASP A 4 5.43 29.30 -6.63
C ASP A 4 6.19 28.75 -7.85
N SER A 5 7.49 29.04 -7.95
CA SER A 5 8.31 28.50 -9.05
C SER A 5 8.61 27.01 -8.88
N ILE A 6 8.74 26.54 -7.63
CA ILE A 6 8.91 25.10 -7.30
C ILE A 6 7.63 24.38 -7.66
N PHE A 7 6.48 24.86 -7.18
CA PHE A 7 5.17 24.25 -7.39
C PHE A 7 4.79 24.21 -8.88
N SER A 8 5.01 25.31 -9.61
CA SER A 8 4.79 25.34 -11.06
C SER A 8 5.70 24.37 -11.81
N SER A 9 6.94 24.20 -11.34
CA SER A 9 7.86 23.22 -11.92
C SER A 9 7.46 21.78 -11.60
N ALA A 10 6.99 21.49 -10.38
CA ALA A 10 6.49 20.17 -9.99
C ALA A 10 5.27 19.77 -10.83
N MET A 11 4.39 20.71 -11.13
CA MET A 11 3.25 20.47 -12.04
C MET A 11 3.71 20.05 -13.45
N ARG A 12 4.85 20.53 -13.93
CA ARG A 12 5.39 20.07 -15.23
C ARG A 12 5.81 18.60 -15.18
N SER A 13 6.37 18.13 -14.06
CA SER A 13 6.70 16.71 -13.89
C SER A 13 5.46 15.81 -13.91
N VAL A 14 4.37 16.25 -13.28
CA VAL A 14 3.07 15.54 -13.32
C VAL A 14 2.55 15.47 -14.76
N ARG A 15 2.49 16.62 -15.45
CA ARG A 15 1.98 16.70 -16.84
C ARG A 15 2.80 15.85 -17.82
N ALA A 16 4.10 15.72 -17.59
CA ALA A 16 4.97 14.92 -18.46
C ALA A 16 4.63 13.43 -18.45
N GLN A 17 4.04 12.93 -17.36
CA GLN A 17 3.66 11.52 -17.21
C GLN A 17 2.14 11.31 -17.27
N GLU A 18 1.36 12.37 -17.37
CA GLU A 18 -0.10 12.31 -17.29
C GLU A 18 -0.72 11.44 -18.37
N HIS A 19 -0.18 11.46 -19.58
CA HIS A 19 -0.68 10.62 -20.68
C HIS A 19 -0.56 9.14 -20.34
N LEU A 20 0.61 8.69 -19.87
CA LEU A 20 0.85 7.29 -19.50
C LEU A 20 -0.16 6.81 -18.47
N TYR A 21 -0.31 7.56 -17.38
CA TYR A 21 -1.17 7.13 -16.28
C TYR A 21 -2.67 7.26 -16.60
N ASN A 22 -3.06 8.19 -17.47
CA ASN A 22 -4.43 8.27 -17.98
C ASN A 22 -4.76 7.03 -18.86
N GLU A 23 -3.83 6.57 -19.69
CA GLU A 23 -3.98 5.34 -20.47
C GLU A 23 -4.10 4.10 -19.56
N ILE A 24 -3.27 4.00 -18.52
CA ILE A 24 -3.35 2.91 -17.55
C ILE A 24 -4.72 2.91 -16.85
N ALA A 25 -5.19 4.07 -16.40
CA ALA A 25 -6.49 4.20 -15.76
C ALA A 25 -7.63 3.82 -16.72
N LEU A 26 -7.57 4.28 -17.98
CA LEU A 26 -8.57 3.95 -19.00
C LEU A 26 -8.65 2.44 -19.22
N LYS A 27 -7.52 1.76 -19.41
CA LYS A 27 -7.46 0.32 -19.66
C LYS A 27 -7.94 -0.50 -18.47
N ASN A 28 -7.57 -0.13 -17.25
CA ASN A 28 -8.08 -0.77 -16.05
C ASN A 28 -9.59 -0.52 -15.86
N THR A 29 -10.08 0.67 -16.20
CA THR A 29 -11.53 0.95 -16.20
C THR A 29 -12.28 0.10 -17.23
N GLU A 30 -11.74 -0.06 -18.45
CA GLU A 30 -12.31 -0.97 -19.47
C GLU A 30 -12.40 -2.41 -18.95
N LYS A 31 -11.34 -2.89 -18.29
CA LYS A 31 -11.28 -4.23 -17.68
C LYS A 31 -12.39 -4.42 -16.66
N ILE A 32 -12.56 -3.47 -15.75
CA ILE A 32 -13.60 -3.52 -14.70
C ILE A 32 -15.02 -3.45 -15.30
N ILE A 33 -15.28 -2.53 -16.24
CA ILE A 33 -16.59 -2.43 -16.90
C ILE A 33 -16.91 -3.70 -17.69
N SER A 34 -15.92 -4.31 -18.34
CA SER A 34 -16.08 -5.56 -19.08
C SER A 34 -16.47 -6.71 -18.14
N ALA A 35 -15.79 -6.83 -16.97
CA ALA A 35 -16.15 -7.80 -15.95
C ALA A 35 -17.58 -7.55 -15.41
N PHE A 36 -17.92 -6.29 -15.10
CA PHE A 36 -19.27 -5.94 -14.65
C PHE A 36 -20.37 -6.34 -15.65
N ARG A 37 -20.12 -6.11 -16.94
CA ARG A 37 -21.06 -6.53 -18.01
C ARG A 37 -21.14 -8.05 -18.11
N LYS A 38 -20.01 -8.75 -18.12
CA LYS A 38 -19.95 -10.21 -18.20
C LYS A 38 -20.74 -10.87 -17.10
N HIS A 39 -20.57 -10.36 -15.86
CA HIS A 39 -21.23 -10.89 -14.67
C HIS A 39 -22.60 -10.25 -14.43
N GLN A 40 -23.11 -9.41 -15.34
CA GLN A 40 -24.45 -8.80 -15.28
C GLN A 40 -24.72 -8.10 -13.95
N VAL A 41 -23.77 -7.24 -13.50
CA VAL A 41 -23.89 -6.52 -12.22
C VAL A 41 -25.22 -5.78 -12.14
N SER A 42 -26.01 -6.09 -11.12
CA SER A 42 -27.35 -5.57 -10.85
C SER A 42 -27.38 -4.84 -9.51
N ASP A 43 -28.26 -3.86 -9.35
CA ASP A 43 -28.53 -3.21 -8.05
C ASP A 43 -28.86 -4.22 -6.93
N TYR A 44 -29.45 -5.36 -7.31
CA TYR A 44 -29.75 -6.44 -6.37
C TYR A 44 -28.51 -6.95 -5.60
N TYR A 45 -27.35 -7.04 -6.27
CA TYR A 45 -26.11 -7.53 -5.66
C TYR A 45 -25.49 -6.59 -4.63
N MET A 46 -25.96 -5.34 -4.58
CA MET A 46 -25.48 -4.32 -3.63
C MET A 46 -26.26 -4.31 -2.33
N LYS A 47 -27.25 -5.21 -2.17
CA LYS A 47 -28.07 -5.28 -0.95
C LYS A 47 -27.34 -6.05 0.14
N PRO A 48 -27.55 -5.68 1.42
CA PRO A 48 -26.98 -6.41 2.54
C PRO A 48 -27.55 -7.83 2.63
N THR A 49 -26.72 -8.74 3.11
CA THR A 49 -27.11 -10.15 3.38
C THR A 49 -26.56 -10.60 4.73
N THR A 50 -27.18 -11.63 5.29
CA THR A 50 -26.63 -12.30 6.48
C THR A 50 -25.55 -13.32 6.13
N GLY A 51 -25.39 -13.67 4.84
CA GLY A 51 -24.30 -14.46 4.30
C GLY A 51 -24.16 -15.87 4.90
N TYR A 52 -25.27 -16.45 5.38
CA TYR A 52 -25.24 -17.79 5.96
C TYR A 52 -25.54 -18.83 4.90
N ALA A 53 -24.51 -19.49 4.36
CA ALA A 53 -24.55 -20.51 3.31
C ALA A 53 -25.61 -20.19 2.22
N TYR A 54 -25.73 -20.84 1.11
CA TYR A 54 -26.79 -20.62 0.10
C TYR A 54 -26.76 -19.27 -0.60
N ALA A 55 -25.94 -19.19 -1.66
CA ALA A 55 -26.05 -18.20 -2.71
C ALA A 55 -26.22 -16.75 -2.20
N ASP A 56 -25.23 -16.23 -1.49
CA ASP A 56 -25.09 -14.79 -1.35
C ASP A 56 -24.63 -14.23 -2.71
N MET A 57 -25.64 -13.94 -3.55
CA MET A 57 -25.42 -13.60 -4.95
C MET A 57 -24.51 -12.37 -5.12
N GLY A 58 -24.55 -11.42 -4.19
CA GLY A 58 -23.68 -10.23 -4.23
C GLY A 58 -22.23 -10.58 -3.90
N ARG A 59 -22.01 -11.34 -2.87
CA ARG A 59 -20.68 -11.81 -2.46
C ARG A 59 -20.05 -12.72 -3.52
N ASP A 60 -20.78 -13.73 -3.97
CA ASP A 60 -20.27 -14.70 -4.94
C ASP A 60 -19.98 -14.03 -6.28
N LYS A 61 -20.84 -13.07 -6.68
CA LYS A 61 -20.62 -12.30 -7.90
C LYS A 61 -19.41 -11.38 -7.82
N LEU A 62 -19.10 -10.85 -6.64
CA LEU A 62 -17.90 -10.03 -6.44
C LEU A 62 -16.63 -10.87 -6.54
N ASP A 63 -16.65 -12.12 -6.03
CA ASP A 63 -15.55 -13.07 -6.21
C ASP A 63 -15.33 -13.35 -7.72
N ASP A 64 -16.37 -13.67 -8.48
CA ASP A 64 -16.29 -13.89 -9.93
C ASP A 64 -15.67 -12.68 -10.65
N ILE A 65 -16.08 -11.46 -10.28
CA ILE A 65 -15.58 -10.22 -10.88
C ILE A 65 -14.10 -10.02 -10.58
N TYR A 66 -13.67 -10.25 -9.35
CA TYR A 66 -12.25 -10.15 -8.98
C TYR A 66 -11.42 -11.22 -9.69
N ALA A 67 -11.92 -12.46 -9.79
CA ALA A 67 -11.25 -13.50 -10.56
C ALA A 67 -11.04 -13.10 -12.03
N ASP A 68 -12.06 -12.50 -12.66
CA ASP A 68 -11.97 -12.00 -14.03
C ASP A 68 -10.99 -10.84 -14.18
N ILE A 69 -11.05 -9.83 -13.28
CA ILE A 69 -10.20 -8.63 -13.37
C ILE A 69 -8.74 -9.00 -13.20
N PHE A 70 -8.43 -9.95 -12.30
CA PHE A 70 -7.07 -10.40 -12.03
C PHE A 70 -6.69 -11.66 -12.84
N HIS A 71 -7.51 -12.10 -13.80
CA HIS A 71 -7.29 -13.25 -14.67
C HIS A 71 -6.89 -14.52 -13.89
N THR A 72 -7.65 -14.86 -12.86
CA THR A 72 -7.40 -15.99 -11.97
C THR A 72 -8.53 -17.01 -12.00
N GLU A 73 -8.26 -18.23 -11.48
CA GLU A 73 -9.24 -19.30 -11.41
C GLU A 73 -10.34 -19.01 -10.36
N ALA A 74 -9.95 -18.34 -9.26
CA ALA A 74 -10.86 -18.03 -8.16
C ALA A 74 -10.44 -16.76 -7.42
N ALA A 75 -11.39 -16.21 -6.67
CA ALA A 75 -11.17 -15.10 -5.74
C ALA A 75 -11.93 -15.31 -4.43
N LEU A 76 -11.48 -14.61 -3.38
CA LEU A 76 -12.12 -14.53 -2.07
C LEU A 76 -12.08 -13.07 -1.64
N VAL A 77 -13.18 -12.35 -1.78
CA VAL A 77 -13.32 -10.93 -1.46
C VAL A 77 -14.24 -10.78 -0.26
N ARG A 78 -13.72 -10.42 0.90
CA ARG A 78 -14.48 -10.49 2.16
C ARG A 78 -14.26 -9.29 3.06
N SER A 79 -15.35 -8.79 3.63
CA SER A 79 -15.31 -7.80 4.71
C SER A 79 -14.76 -8.39 6.02
N GLN A 80 -14.79 -9.71 6.17
CA GLN A 80 -14.27 -10.44 7.33
C GLN A 80 -12.73 -10.47 7.39
N PHE A 81 -12.03 -10.07 6.35
CA PHE A 81 -10.61 -9.70 6.47
C PHE A 81 -10.51 -8.38 7.23
N VAL A 82 -10.09 -8.43 8.48
CA VAL A 82 -10.02 -7.24 9.35
C VAL A 82 -8.92 -6.25 8.95
N SER A 83 -8.02 -6.65 8.05
CA SER A 83 -6.94 -5.84 7.49
C SER A 83 -6.28 -6.54 6.30
N GLY A 84 -5.45 -5.80 5.53
CA GLY A 84 -4.59 -6.42 4.52
C GLY A 84 -3.61 -7.44 5.12
N THR A 85 -3.03 -7.12 6.28
CA THR A 85 -2.18 -8.04 7.05
C THR A 85 -2.89 -9.37 7.35
N HIS A 86 -4.19 -9.33 7.68
CA HIS A 86 -5.00 -10.54 7.89
C HIS A 86 -5.19 -11.32 6.59
N ALA A 87 -5.47 -10.66 5.47
CA ALA A 87 -5.60 -11.34 4.17
C ALA A 87 -4.31 -12.07 3.78
N LEU A 88 -3.14 -11.42 3.96
CA LEU A 88 -1.83 -12.02 3.72
C LEU A 88 -1.57 -13.23 4.65
N ALA A 89 -1.86 -13.08 5.95
CA ALA A 89 -1.72 -14.17 6.91
C ALA A 89 -2.60 -15.37 6.56
N VAL A 90 -3.85 -15.12 6.19
CA VAL A 90 -4.80 -16.18 5.79
C VAL A 90 -4.33 -16.88 4.51
N ALA A 91 -3.83 -16.13 3.52
CA ALA A 91 -3.29 -16.70 2.29
C ALA A 91 -2.12 -17.64 2.56
N MET A 92 -1.18 -17.25 3.42
CA MET A 92 -0.02 -18.08 3.78
C MET A 92 -0.43 -19.27 4.66
N LEU A 93 -1.10 -19.03 5.77
CA LEU A 93 -1.48 -20.06 6.73
C LEU A 93 -2.48 -21.10 6.18
N GLY A 94 -3.28 -20.72 5.18
CA GLY A 94 -4.15 -21.64 4.47
C GLY A 94 -3.37 -22.65 3.63
N ASN A 95 -2.27 -22.21 3.03
CA ASN A 95 -1.52 -22.96 2.02
C ASN A 95 -0.23 -23.62 2.54
N LEU A 96 0.15 -23.39 3.79
CA LEU A 96 1.36 -23.93 4.40
C LEU A 96 1.02 -24.92 5.52
N ARG A 97 1.92 -25.88 5.73
CA ARG A 97 1.84 -26.90 6.78
C ARG A 97 3.16 -26.96 7.56
N PRO A 98 3.16 -27.45 8.81
CA PRO A 98 4.39 -27.67 9.57
C PRO A 98 5.40 -28.50 8.77
N GLY A 99 6.64 -28.00 8.69
CA GLY A 99 7.71 -28.57 7.88
C GLY A 99 7.88 -27.98 6.49
N ASP A 100 6.88 -27.24 5.98
CA ASP A 100 7.04 -26.50 4.73
C ASP A 100 8.04 -25.35 4.89
N GLU A 101 8.68 -24.99 3.78
CA GLU A 101 9.62 -23.90 3.70
C GLU A 101 9.07 -22.76 2.82
N VAL A 102 9.21 -21.52 3.32
CA VAL A 102 8.91 -20.29 2.59
C VAL A 102 10.21 -19.53 2.30
N ILE A 103 10.41 -19.15 1.05
CA ILE A 103 11.50 -18.26 0.65
C ILE A 103 10.94 -16.85 0.45
N GLY A 104 11.40 -15.88 1.25
CA GLY A 104 11.17 -14.45 1.02
C GLY A 104 12.14 -13.93 -0.05
N ALA A 105 11.63 -13.62 -1.23
CA ALA A 105 12.44 -13.32 -2.41
C ALA A 105 12.87 -11.84 -2.50
N THR A 106 12.33 -10.97 -1.64
CA THR A 106 12.45 -9.51 -1.77
C THR A 106 13.13 -8.86 -0.56
N GLY A 107 14.04 -9.58 0.09
CA GLY A 107 14.72 -9.14 1.29
C GLY A 107 13.80 -9.09 2.50
N THR A 108 14.18 -8.30 3.48
CA THR A 108 13.43 -8.18 4.74
C THR A 108 12.02 -7.68 4.48
N PRO A 109 10.99 -8.45 4.87
CA PRO A 109 9.60 -8.04 4.71
C PRO A 109 9.29 -6.82 5.57
N TYR A 110 8.18 -6.17 5.27
CA TYR A 110 7.73 -5.04 6.05
C TYR A 110 7.30 -5.48 7.47
N ASP A 111 7.33 -4.56 8.45
CA ASP A 111 7.30 -4.88 9.89
C ASP A 111 6.18 -5.86 10.31
N THR A 112 4.92 -5.65 9.87
CA THR A 112 3.83 -6.56 10.26
C THR A 112 3.94 -7.94 9.60
N MET A 113 4.56 -8.03 8.42
CA MET A 113 4.85 -9.32 7.79
C MET A 113 5.97 -10.06 8.53
N GLN A 114 6.98 -9.36 9.06
CA GLN A 114 7.98 -9.97 9.94
C GLN A 114 7.30 -10.65 11.15
N THR A 115 6.30 -9.99 11.72
CA THR A 115 5.52 -10.52 12.85
C THR A 115 4.70 -11.76 12.45
N ILE A 116 4.02 -11.74 11.29
CA ILE A 116 3.29 -12.90 10.75
C ILE A 116 4.24 -14.08 10.52
N ILE A 117 5.38 -13.82 9.93
CA ILE A 117 6.41 -14.83 9.65
C ILE A 117 7.03 -15.32 10.97
N GLY A 118 7.23 -14.44 11.93
CA GLY A 118 7.96 -14.73 13.17
C GLY A 118 9.47 -14.67 12.97
N TYR A 119 9.96 -13.73 12.15
CA TYR A 119 11.37 -13.53 11.83
C TYR A 119 11.68 -12.01 11.76
N PRO A 120 12.79 -11.54 12.34
CA PRO A 120 13.82 -12.30 13.07
C PRO A 120 13.39 -12.75 14.49
N VAL A 121 12.25 -12.27 14.99
CA VAL A 121 11.76 -12.58 16.34
C VAL A 121 10.53 -13.48 16.26
N LYS A 122 10.64 -14.68 16.84
CA LYS A 122 9.52 -15.62 16.92
C LYS A 122 8.36 -15.03 17.71
N THR A 123 7.20 -14.98 17.09
CA THR A 123 5.96 -14.46 17.68
C THR A 123 4.95 -15.61 17.82
N PRO A 124 4.20 -15.73 18.93
CA PRO A 124 3.18 -16.74 19.09
C PRO A 124 2.15 -16.74 17.94
N GLY A 125 1.87 -17.88 17.36
CA GLY A 125 0.96 -18.03 16.21
C GLY A 125 1.54 -17.65 14.86
N SER A 126 2.81 -17.24 14.79
CA SER A 126 3.51 -16.94 13.53
C SER A 126 3.83 -18.21 12.74
N LEU A 127 4.22 -18.08 11.47
CA LEU A 127 4.61 -19.20 10.62
C LEU A 127 5.71 -20.06 11.29
N VAL A 128 6.77 -19.39 11.79
CA VAL A 128 7.89 -20.08 12.47
C VAL A 128 7.43 -20.77 13.76
N ASP A 129 6.50 -20.15 14.51
CA ASP A 129 5.93 -20.78 15.72
C ASP A 129 5.12 -22.04 15.39
N LEU A 130 4.46 -22.06 14.25
CA LEU A 130 3.70 -23.22 13.75
C LEU A 130 4.57 -24.26 13.02
N GLY A 131 5.89 -24.11 13.05
CA GLY A 131 6.83 -25.08 12.48
C GLY A 131 7.08 -24.94 10.98
N ILE A 132 6.78 -23.80 10.40
CA ILE A 132 7.13 -23.47 9.02
C ILE A 132 8.50 -22.83 9.01
N VAL A 133 9.35 -23.20 8.06
CA VAL A 133 10.71 -22.66 7.92
C VAL A 133 10.67 -21.42 7.03
N TYR A 134 11.33 -20.35 7.45
CA TYR A 134 11.46 -19.14 6.63
C TYR A 134 12.93 -18.87 6.27
N LYS A 135 13.17 -18.54 5.01
CA LYS A 135 14.47 -18.10 4.49
C LYS A 135 14.31 -16.77 3.78
N GLU A 136 15.13 -15.80 4.15
CA GLU A 136 15.20 -14.51 3.48
C GLU A 136 16.32 -14.52 2.43
N ILE A 137 16.00 -14.08 1.22
CA ILE A 137 16.99 -13.81 0.17
C ILE A 137 17.08 -12.30 -0.02
N PRO A 138 18.23 -11.68 0.28
CA PRO A 138 18.41 -10.25 0.07
C PRO A 138 18.27 -9.88 -1.40
N MET A 139 17.70 -8.70 -1.66
CA MET A 139 17.78 -8.11 -3.00
C MET A 139 19.21 -7.64 -3.29
N THR A 140 19.68 -7.82 -4.51
CA THR A 140 20.93 -7.26 -4.98
C THR A 140 20.71 -5.83 -5.45
N GLU A 141 21.16 -4.85 -4.67
CA GLU A 141 20.90 -3.43 -4.89
C GLU A 141 19.39 -3.14 -4.95
N ARG A 142 18.82 -3.11 -6.17
CA ARG A 142 17.42 -2.78 -6.43
C ARG A 142 16.64 -3.94 -7.05
N TYR A 143 17.30 -5.05 -7.36
CA TYR A 143 16.71 -6.13 -8.15
C TYR A 143 16.56 -7.40 -7.33
N ILE A 144 15.59 -8.21 -7.71
CA ILE A 144 15.45 -9.57 -7.17
C ILE A 144 16.63 -10.40 -7.66
N ASP A 145 17.34 -11.05 -6.73
CA ASP A 145 18.33 -12.06 -7.09
C ASP A 145 17.65 -13.40 -7.38
N SER A 146 17.04 -13.50 -8.57
CA SER A 146 16.34 -14.73 -9.00
C SER A 146 17.26 -15.96 -8.97
N LYS A 147 18.57 -15.79 -9.22
CA LYS A 147 19.54 -16.89 -9.14
C LYS A 147 19.70 -17.38 -7.70
N ALA A 148 19.85 -16.46 -6.74
CA ALA A 148 19.96 -16.83 -5.32
C ALA A 148 18.66 -17.46 -4.81
N VAL A 149 17.49 -16.94 -5.21
CA VAL A 149 16.19 -17.53 -4.89
C VAL A 149 16.11 -18.97 -5.41
N CYS A 150 16.43 -19.19 -6.69
CA CYS A 150 16.42 -20.51 -7.30
C CYS A 150 17.41 -21.50 -6.63
N GLN A 151 18.59 -21.03 -6.25
CA GLN A 151 19.58 -21.85 -5.53
C GLN A 151 19.14 -22.22 -4.09
N ALA A 152 18.29 -21.41 -3.48
CA ALA A 152 17.76 -21.67 -2.13
C ALA A 152 16.63 -22.69 -2.10
N ILE A 153 16.03 -23.05 -3.24
CA ILE A 153 14.94 -24.01 -3.34
C ILE A 153 15.38 -25.38 -2.86
N THR A 154 14.59 -25.98 -1.98
CA THR A 154 14.78 -27.34 -1.44
C THR A 154 13.55 -28.20 -1.70
N PRO A 155 13.59 -29.51 -1.43
CA PRO A 155 12.36 -30.33 -1.49
C PRO A 155 11.24 -29.87 -0.54
N ALA A 156 11.56 -29.18 0.55
CA ALA A 156 10.61 -28.66 1.51
C ALA A 156 10.02 -27.28 1.08
N THR A 157 10.61 -26.62 0.08
CA THR A 157 10.13 -25.31 -0.38
C THR A 157 8.73 -25.47 -0.97
N LYS A 158 7.75 -24.80 -0.34
CA LYS A 158 6.35 -24.81 -0.73
C LYS A 158 5.89 -23.49 -1.31
N MET A 159 6.51 -22.38 -0.87
CA MET A 159 6.08 -21.03 -1.28
C MET A 159 7.28 -20.12 -1.48
N VAL A 160 7.21 -19.28 -2.52
CA VAL A 160 8.07 -18.10 -2.70
C VAL A 160 7.20 -16.88 -2.47
N HIS A 161 7.52 -16.11 -1.42
CA HIS A 161 6.82 -14.88 -1.06
C HIS A 161 7.51 -13.68 -1.71
N ILE A 162 6.73 -12.88 -2.41
CA ILE A 162 7.17 -11.68 -3.16
C ILE A 162 6.38 -10.49 -2.64
N GLN A 163 7.02 -9.58 -1.93
CA GLN A 163 6.42 -8.30 -1.55
C GLN A 163 6.69 -7.29 -2.64
N ARG A 164 5.64 -6.79 -3.32
CA ARG A 164 5.78 -5.87 -4.47
C ARG A 164 6.24 -4.49 -4.03
N SER A 165 5.59 -3.89 -3.04
CA SER A 165 5.89 -2.54 -2.60
C SER A 165 7.18 -2.46 -1.76
N CYS A 166 7.78 -1.27 -1.69
CA CYS A 166 8.99 -1.05 -0.93
C CYS A 166 8.79 -1.17 0.60
N GLY A 167 7.56 -1.11 1.12
CA GLY A 167 7.29 -1.03 2.55
C GLY A 167 7.98 0.20 3.17
N TYR A 168 8.52 0.07 4.38
CA TYR A 168 9.32 1.12 5.03
C TYR A 168 10.81 1.07 4.67
N SER A 169 11.15 0.56 3.48
CA SER A 169 12.53 0.53 3.01
C SER A 169 12.76 1.60 1.94
N ALA A 170 13.58 2.59 2.25
CA ALA A 170 14.09 3.52 1.25
C ALA A 170 15.25 2.91 0.42
N LEU A 171 15.72 1.72 0.76
CA LEU A 171 16.86 1.07 0.10
C LEU A 171 16.45 0.23 -1.11
N ARG A 172 15.20 -0.25 -1.16
CA ARG A 172 14.70 -1.05 -2.28
C ARG A 172 13.67 -0.27 -3.08
N ASP A 173 13.56 -0.59 -4.36
CA ASP A 173 12.50 -0.06 -5.23
C ASP A 173 11.25 -0.95 -5.14
N THR A 174 10.10 -0.39 -5.49
CA THR A 174 8.90 -1.17 -5.76
C THR A 174 9.10 -1.95 -7.06
N LEU A 175 8.65 -3.19 -7.07
CA LEU A 175 8.83 -4.09 -8.20
C LEU A 175 7.79 -3.80 -9.29
N ASP A 176 8.24 -3.75 -10.54
CA ASP A 176 7.35 -3.83 -11.69
C ASP A 176 6.86 -5.28 -11.90
N VAL A 177 5.74 -5.41 -12.62
CA VAL A 177 5.12 -6.72 -12.89
C VAL A 177 6.02 -7.62 -13.73
N ALA A 178 6.82 -7.05 -14.64
CA ALA A 178 7.72 -7.83 -15.48
C ALA A 178 8.83 -8.51 -14.66
N SER A 179 9.47 -7.79 -13.75
CA SER A 179 10.49 -8.33 -12.84
C SER A 179 9.94 -9.45 -11.94
N ILE A 180 8.67 -9.32 -11.51
CA ILE A 180 7.98 -10.38 -10.77
C ILE A 180 7.80 -11.60 -11.67
N GLY A 181 7.38 -11.41 -12.92
CA GLY A 181 7.21 -12.48 -13.91
C GLY A 181 8.50 -13.25 -14.20
N ASP A 182 9.62 -12.55 -14.35
CA ASP A 182 10.94 -13.16 -14.56
C ASP A 182 11.32 -14.10 -13.40
N LEU A 183 11.09 -13.68 -12.16
CA LEU A 183 11.32 -14.53 -10.99
C LEU A 183 10.39 -15.75 -11.00
N ILE A 184 9.09 -15.56 -11.22
CA ILE A 184 8.10 -16.64 -11.21
C ILE A 184 8.45 -17.67 -12.28
N GLN A 185 8.79 -17.24 -13.48
CA GLN A 185 9.23 -18.14 -14.56
C GLN A 185 10.47 -18.94 -14.18
N ALA A 186 11.45 -18.30 -13.53
CA ALA A 186 12.67 -18.98 -13.07
C ALA A 186 12.35 -20.05 -12.00
N VAL A 187 11.48 -19.73 -11.03
CA VAL A 187 11.05 -20.67 -9.99
C VAL A 187 10.28 -21.85 -10.59
N HIS A 188 9.29 -21.58 -11.44
CA HIS A 188 8.46 -22.63 -12.05
C HIS A 188 9.22 -23.51 -13.04
N THR A 189 10.30 -23.01 -13.64
CA THR A 189 11.19 -23.83 -14.47
C THR A 189 11.89 -24.94 -13.63
N ILE A 190 12.15 -24.69 -12.35
CA ILE A 190 12.79 -25.65 -11.44
C ILE A 190 11.71 -26.51 -10.75
N ARG A 191 10.68 -25.88 -10.20
CA ARG A 191 9.64 -26.51 -9.39
C ARG A 191 8.27 -25.85 -9.67
N PRO A 192 7.50 -26.37 -10.65
CA PRO A 192 6.21 -25.78 -11.03
C PRO A 192 5.10 -25.92 -9.99
N ASP A 193 5.35 -26.71 -8.94
CA ASP A 193 4.42 -26.92 -7.82
C ASP A 193 4.63 -25.92 -6.65
N ILE A 194 5.68 -25.09 -6.71
CA ILE A 194 5.90 -24.04 -5.72
C ILE A 194 4.87 -22.93 -5.94
N ILE A 195 4.23 -22.50 -4.87
CA ILE A 195 3.28 -21.38 -4.88
C ILE A 195 4.07 -20.06 -4.91
N CYS A 196 4.03 -19.33 -6.03
CA CYS A 196 4.52 -17.95 -6.10
C CYS A 196 3.41 -17.03 -5.56
N PHE A 197 3.59 -16.55 -4.32
CA PHE A 197 2.64 -15.69 -3.63
C PHE A 197 3.09 -14.24 -3.63
N VAL A 198 2.24 -13.34 -4.13
CA VAL A 198 2.52 -11.90 -4.21
C VAL A 198 1.65 -11.13 -3.22
N ASP A 199 2.31 -10.38 -2.32
CA ASP A 199 1.70 -9.25 -1.62
C ASP A 199 1.65 -8.06 -2.56
N ASN A 200 0.46 -7.78 -3.10
CA ASN A 200 0.24 -6.75 -4.11
C ASN A 200 -0.23 -5.40 -3.52
N CYS A 201 -0.23 -5.26 -2.20
CA CYS A 201 -0.64 -4.01 -1.56
C CYS A 201 0.07 -2.80 -2.18
N TYR A 202 -0.69 -1.76 -2.53
CA TYR A 202 -0.29 -0.52 -3.19
C TYR A 202 0.04 -0.62 -4.69
N GLY A 203 0.14 -1.82 -5.26
CA GLY A 203 0.48 -2.02 -6.66
C GLY A 203 -0.73 -2.15 -7.58
N GLU A 204 -1.90 -2.48 -7.06
CA GLU A 204 -3.09 -2.75 -7.86
C GLU A 204 -3.45 -1.54 -8.74
N PHE A 205 -3.71 -1.80 -10.02
CA PHE A 205 -4.08 -0.81 -11.04
C PHE A 205 -3.05 0.28 -11.33
N THR A 206 -1.81 0.13 -10.87
CA THR A 206 -0.71 1.07 -11.21
C THR A 206 -0.06 0.73 -12.55
N GLU A 207 -0.26 -0.48 -13.06
CA GLU A 207 0.21 -0.96 -14.36
C GLU A 207 -0.95 -1.55 -15.18
N LEU A 208 -0.68 -1.92 -16.43
CA LEU A 208 -1.68 -2.58 -17.30
C LEU A 208 -1.89 -4.04 -16.93
N LEU A 209 -0.82 -4.69 -16.48
CA LEU A 209 -0.80 -6.07 -16.02
C LEU A 209 -0.72 -6.12 -14.49
N GLU A 210 -1.22 -7.22 -13.95
CA GLU A 210 -1.09 -7.56 -12.54
C GLU A 210 -0.15 -8.77 -12.38
N PRO A 211 0.39 -9.04 -11.19
CA PRO A 211 1.28 -10.19 -10.99
C PRO A 211 0.70 -11.55 -11.40
N THR A 212 -0.61 -11.70 -11.38
CA THR A 212 -1.31 -12.89 -11.84
C THR A 212 -1.26 -13.07 -13.35
N ASP A 213 -1.18 -11.98 -14.13
CA ASP A 213 -1.00 -12.03 -15.59
C ASP A 213 0.36 -12.62 -16.01
N VAL A 214 1.33 -12.57 -15.09
CA VAL A 214 2.70 -13.08 -15.33
C VAL A 214 3.02 -14.34 -14.54
N GLY A 215 1.97 -15.01 -14.02
CA GLY A 215 2.05 -16.35 -13.47
C GLY A 215 2.06 -16.48 -11.95
N ALA A 216 1.75 -15.43 -11.19
CA ALA A 216 1.56 -15.57 -9.75
C ALA A 216 0.42 -16.55 -9.44
N ASP A 217 0.71 -17.55 -8.61
CA ASP A 217 -0.26 -18.60 -8.24
C ASP A 217 -1.28 -18.10 -7.22
N LEU A 218 -0.87 -17.12 -6.41
CA LEU A 218 -1.67 -16.55 -5.36
C LEU A 218 -1.27 -15.07 -5.17
N MET A 219 -2.23 -14.22 -5.02
CA MET A 219 -2.05 -12.80 -4.77
C MET A 219 -3.06 -12.32 -3.74
N ALA A 220 -2.66 -11.41 -2.87
CA ALA A 220 -3.56 -10.86 -1.86
C ALA A 220 -3.27 -9.38 -1.59
N GLY A 221 -4.27 -8.70 -1.04
CA GLY A 221 -4.19 -7.31 -0.65
C GLY A 221 -5.36 -6.83 0.17
N SER A 222 -5.41 -5.53 0.38
CA SER A 222 -6.38 -4.85 1.24
C SER A 222 -7.40 -4.06 0.42
N LEU A 223 -8.69 -4.13 0.80
CA LEU A 223 -9.73 -3.31 0.17
C LEU A 223 -9.72 -1.85 0.65
N ILE A 224 -9.14 -1.54 1.81
CA ILE A 224 -8.97 -0.15 2.24
C ILE A 224 -7.76 0.55 1.58
N LYS A 225 -7.17 -0.11 0.56
CA LYS A 225 -6.11 0.40 -0.30
C LYS A 225 -6.64 0.59 -1.72
N ASN A 226 -5.77 0.38 -2.72
CA ASN A 226 -6.08 0.63 -4.13
C ASN A 226 -7.43 0.05 -4.60
N PRO A 227 -7.75 -1.26 -4.38
CA PRO A 227 -8.94 -1.85 -4.98
C PRO A 227 -10.26 -1.32 -4.43
N GLY A 228 -10.26 -0.76 -3.23
CA GLY A 228 -11.47 -0.21 -2.64
C GLY A 228 -11.76 1.24 -3.03
N GLY A 229 -10.88 1.90 -3.80
CA GLY A 229 -11.10 3.24 -4.36
C GLY A 229 -11.48 4.32 -3.33
N GLY A 230 -11.07 4.15 -2.07
CA GLY A 230 -11.42 5.04 -0.96
C GLY A 230 -12.84 4.90 -0.42
N LEU A 231 -13.61 3.92 -0.90
CA LEU A 231 -14.99 3.68 -0.46
C LEU A 231 -15.13 2.42 0.40
N ALA A 232 -14.31 1.38 0.19
CA ALA A 232 -14.39 0.17 0.97
C ALA A 232 -13.99 0.44 2.44
N PRO A 233 -14.88 0.20 3.42
CA PRO A 233 -14.64 0.56 4.82
C PRO A 233 -13.76 -0.44 5.56
N THR A 234 -13.55 -1.63 5.00
CA THR A 234 -12.83 -2.76 5.57
C THR A 234 -12.53 -3.79 4.50
N GLY A 235 -11.92 -4.90 4.88
CA GLY A 235 -11.85 -6.07 4.03
C GLY A 235 -10.51 -6.24 3.31
N GLY A 236 -10.44 -7.36 2.61
CA GLY A 236 -9.31 -7.76 1.80
C GLY A 236 -9.76 -8.70 0.68
N TYR A 237 -8.80 -9.01 -0.18
CA TYR A 237 -9.00 -9.96 -1.26
C TYR A 237 -7.84 -10.96 -1.33
N ILE A 238 -8.14 -12.16 -1.78
CA ILE A 238 -7.19 -13.19 -2.18
C ILE A 238 -7.65 -13.71 -3.54
N VAL A 239 -6.75 -13.76 -4.52
CA VAL A 239 -7.03 -14.26 -5.87
C VAL A 239 -5.93 -15.21 -6.31
N GLY A 240 -6.23 -16.17 -7.17
CA GLY A 240 -5.22 -17.11 -7.65
C GLY A 240 -5.80 -18.45 -8.10
N LYS A 241 -4.98 -19.51 -7.98
CA LYS A 241 -5.40 -20.88 -8.24
C LYS A 241 -6.53 -21.29 -7.31
N GLU A 242 -7.56 -21.95 -7.83
CA GLU A 242 -8.76 -22.37 -7.10
C GLU A 242 -8.40 -23.11 -5.80
N ALA A 243 -7.49 -24.07 -5.85
CA ALA A 243 -7.07 -24.84 -4.68
C ALA A 243 -6.43 -23.95 -3.58
N CYS A 244 -5.65 -22.92 -3.99
CA CYS A 244 -5.01 -22.00 -3.05
C CYS A 244 -6.04 -21.06 -2.40
N VAL A 245 -6.96 -20.56 -3.18
CA VAL A 245 -8.05 -19.69 -2.69
C VAL A 245 -9.01 -20.47 -1.78
N TYR A 246 -9.35 -21.70 -2.13
CA TYR A 246 -10.16 -22.60 -1.28
C TYR A 246 -9.49 -22.87 0.09
N ASN A 247 -8.19 -23.17 0.10
CA ASN A 247 -7.43 -23.35 1.33
C ASN A 247 -7.44 -22.08 2.21
N ALA A 248 -7.29 -20.92 1.59
CA ALA A 248 -7.38 -19.64 2.28
C ALA A 248 -8.79 -19.38 2.84
N ALA A 249 -9.84 -19.71 2.09
CA ALA A 249 -11.22 -19.60 2.55
C ALA A 249 -11.52 -20.53 3.75
N CYS A 250 -11.01 -21.76 3.72
CA CYS A 250 -11.08 -22.68 4.87
C CYS A 250 -10.32 -22.14 6.11
N ARG A 251 -9.26 -21.38 5.89
CA ARG A 251 -8.50 -20.75 6.97
C ARG A 251 -9.21 -19.52 7.53
N LEU A 252 -9.87 -18.74 6.67
CA LEU A 252 -10.63 -17.55 7.07
C LEU A 252 -11.85 -17.92 7.93
N THR A 253 -12.55 -18.95 7.53
CA THR A 253 -13.79 -19.43 8.18
C THR A 253 -13.53 -20.70 8.99
N ALA A 254 -13.78 -21.85 8.39
CA ALA A 254 -13.42 -23.15 8.93
C ALA A 254 -13.32 -24.18 7.79
N PRO A 255 -12.57 -25.30 8.00
CA PRO A 255 -12.57 -26.41 7.06
C PRO A 255 -13.99 -26.91 6.76
N GLY A 256 -14.32 -27.01 5.47
CA GLY A 256 -15.64 -27.43 4.99
C GLY A 256 -16.67 -26.29 4.84
N LEU A 257 -16.49 -25.14 5.48
CA LEU A 257 -17.33 -23.95 5.25
C LEU A 257 -16.77 -23.09 4.10
N ALA A 258 -15.47 -22.97 4.03
CA ALA A 258 -14.75 -22.25 2.99
C ALA A 258 -15.36 -20.86 2.66
N GLY A 259 -15.63 -20.56 1.40
CA GLY A 259 -16.18 -19.29 0.94
C GLY A 259 -17.68 -19.08 1.14
N GLU A 260 -18.41 -20.11 1.63
CA GLU A 260 -19.89 -20.09 1.71
C GLU A 260 -20.45 -19.28 2.88
N MET A 261 -19.58 -18.70 3.70
CA MET A 261 -19.97 -17.97 4.91
C MET A 261 -19.40 -16.55 4.90
N GLY A 262 -20.13 -15.66 5.54
CA GLY A 262 -19.71 -14.28 5.77
C GLY A 262 -20.80 -13.27 5.40
N ALA A 263 -21.35 -12.58 6.41
CA ALA A 263 -22.38 -11.56 6.21
C ALA A 263 -21.79 -10.33 5.50
N THR A 264 -22.58 -9.74 4.60
CA THR A 264 -22.31 -8.43 3.99
C THR A 264 -23.34 -7.45 4.52
N LEU A 265 -22.98 -6.75 5.60
CA LEU A 265 -23.90 -5.91 6.37
C LEU A 265 -23.91 -4.45 5.87
N GLY A 266 -25.01 -3.74 6.10
CA GLY A 266 -25.15 -2.33 5.74
C GLY A 266 -24.96 -2.09 4.24
N ASP A 267 -24.20 -1.08 3.89
CA ASP A 267 -23.90 -0.70 2.51
C ASP A 267 -22.56 -1.28 1.99
N THR A 268 -21.94 -2.18 2.74
CA THR A 268 -20.59 -2.72 2.44
C THR A 268 -20.49 -3.32 1.03
N ALA A 269 -21.53 -4.04 0.57
CA ALA A 269 -21.55 -4.57 -0.79
C ALA A 269 -21.47 -3.45 -1.83
N ARG A 270 -22.31 -2.41 -1.68
CA ARG A 270 -22.31 -1.23 -2.54
C ARG A 270 -20.94 -0.56 -2.57
N GLU A 271 -20.33 -0.37 -1.40
CA GLU A 271 -19.04 0.27 -1.25
C GLU A 271 -17.92 -0.52 -1.92
N PHE A 272 -17.97 -1.86 -1.88
CA PHE A 272 -17.04 -2.73 -2.58
C PHE A 272 -17.18 -2.62 -4.10
N TYR A 273 -18.39 -2.72 -4.64
CA TYR A 273 -18.64 -2.60 -6.09
C TYR A 273 -18.29 -1.21 -6.61
N GLN A 274 -18.75 -0.18 -5.93
CA GLN A 274 -18.49 1.21 -6.32
C GLN A 274 -17.01 1.57 -6.11
N GLY A 275 -16.39 1.09 -5.04
CA GLY A 275 -14.97 1.28 -4.76
C GLY A 275 -14.10 0.66 -5.84
N LEU A 276 -14.40 -0.57 -6.26
CA LEU A 276 -13.70 -1.24 -7.35
C LEU A 276 -13.84 -0.44 -8.67
N PHE A 277 -15.05 0.03 -8.99
CA PHE A 277 -15.26 0.88 -10.16
C PHE A 277 -14.44 2.18 -10.12
N MET A 278 -14.33 2.80 -8.96
CA MET A 278 -13.55 4.04 -8.77
C MET A 278 -12.04 3.82 -8.69
N ALA A 279 -11.60 2.61 -8.39
CA ALA A 279 -10.21 2.32 -8.06
C ALA A 279 -9.19 2.80 -9.12
N PRO A 280 -9.33 2.57 -10.43
CA PRO A 280 -8.36 3.05 -11.41
C PRO A 280 -8.22 4.58 -11.43
N HIS A 281 -9.34 5.30 -11.25
CA HIS A 281 -9.33 6.76 -11.17
C HIS A 281 -8.59 7.24 -9.92
N VAL A 282 -8.92 6.68 -8.75
CA VAL A 282 -8.34 7.11 -7.46
C VAL A 282 -6.87 6.76 -7.39
N VAL A 283 -6.46 5.58 -7.86
CA VAL A 283 -5.04 5.20 -7.98
C VAL A 283 -4.26 6.20 -8.83
N MET A 284 -4.85 6.67 -9.92
CA MET A 284 -4.25 7.72 -10.76
C MET A 284 -4.05 9.03 -9.98
N GLN A 285 -5.02 9.46 -9.17
CA GLN A 285 -4.87 10.66 -8.35
C GLN A 285 -3.74 10.50 -7.31
N ALA A 286 -3.64 9.31 -6.70
CA ALA A 286 -2.57 8.97 -5.76
C ALA A 286 -1.19 8.98 -6.43
N VAL A 287 -1.06 8.41 -7.64
CA VAL A 287 0.19 8.44 -8.41
C VAL A 287 0.59 9.87 -8.79
N LYS A 288 -0.34 10.71 -9.26
CA LYS A 288 -0.08 12.14 -9.54
C LYS A 288 0.40 12.87 -8.27
N THR A 289 -0.21 12.56 -7.12
CA THR A 289 0.19 13.13 -5.83
C THR A 289 1.61 12.72 -5.46
N ALA A 290 1.97 11.45 -5.63
CA ALA A 290 3.32 10.94 -5.38
C ALA A 290 4.38 11.60 -6.29
N ILE A 291 4.11 11.73 -7.59
CA ILE A 291 4.99 12.42 -8.55
C ILE A 291 5.18 13.89 -8.16
N TYR A 292 4.10 14.55 -7.77
CA TYR A 292 4.14 15.95 -7.35
C TYR A 292 4.99 16.13 -6.09
N ALA A 293 4.81 15.28 -5.09
CA ALA A 293 5.61 15.30 -3.86
C ALA A 293 7.09 15.08 -4.15
N ALA A 294 7.42 14.07 -4.95
CA ALA A 294 8.80 13.82 -5.39
C ALA A 294 9.42 15.06 -6.04
N ALA A 295 8.70 15.70 -6.98
CA ALA A 295 9.18 16.86 -7.69
C ALA A 295 9.36 18.09 -6.78
N VAL A 296 8.47 18.32 -5.82
CA VAL A 296 8.57 19.43 -4.86
C VAL A 296 9.77 19.21 -3.94
N PHE A 297 9.86 18.03 -3.28
CA PHE A 297 10.90 17.79 -2.28
C PHE A 297 12.29 17.59 -2.89
N SER A 298 12.41 17.01 -4.08
CA SER A 298 13.67 16.99 -4.84
C SER A 298 14.20 18.40 -5.12
N LYS A 299 13.31 19.35 -5.50
CA LYS A 299 13.71 20.75 -5.73
C LYS A 299 14.05 21.50 -4.44
N LEU A 300 13.53 21.08 -3.33
CA LEU A 300 13.92 21.57 -2.00
C LEU A 300 15.25 20.96 -1.52
N GLY A 301 15.82 20.01 -2.26
CA GLY A 301 17.11 19.38 -1.98
C GLY A 301 17.05 18.14 -1.11
N TYR A 302 15.87 17.56 -0.93
CA TYR A 302 15.69 16.27 -0.24
C TYR A 302 15.90 15.11 -1.19
N GLU A 303 16.41 14.00 -0.67
CA GLU A 303 16.43 12.73 -1.39
C GLU A 303 14.99 12.16 -1.43
N VAL A 304 14.58 11.72 -2.60
CA VAL A 304 13.23 11.20 -2.85
C VAL A 304 13.29 9.91 -3.63
N LYS A 305 12.42 8.96 -3.32
CA LYS A 305 12.37 7.66 -3.98
C LYS A 305 10.93 7.19 -4.13
N PRO A 306 10.47 6.89 -5.34
CA PRO A 306 11.12 7.07 -6.65
C PRO A 306 11.39 8.54 -7.00
N ALA A 307 12.29 8.78 -7.97
CA ALA A 307 12.54 10.13 -8.49
C ALA A 307 11.32 10.64 -9.29
N PRO A 308 11.22 11.99 -9.50
CA PRO A 308 10.05 12.58 -10.14
C PRO A 308 9.78 12.11 -11.57
N ASP A 309 10.78 11.60 -12.27
CA ASP A 309 10.75 11.14 -13.66
C ASP A 309 10.70 9.61 -13.79
N GLN A 310 10.80 8.89 -12.68
CA GLN A 310 10.70 7.44 -12.66
C GLN A 310 9.24 6.98 -12.78
N ILE A 311 9.04 5.87 -13.51
CA ILE A 311 7.75 5.18 -13.58
C ILE A 311 7.39 4.65 -12.20
N ARG A 312 6.11 4.67 -11.87
CA ARG A 312 5.56 4.23 -10.59
C ARG A 312 4.93 2.86 -10.74
N HIS A 313 5.26 1.99 -9.78
CA HIS A 313 4.71 0.64 -9.68
C HIS A 313 3.89 0.45 -8.41
N ASP A 314 3.80 1.52 -7.60
CA ASP A 314 2.90 1.68 -6.46
C ASP A 314 2.55 3.17 -6.25
N ILE A 315 1.82 3.47 -5.17
CA ILE A 315 1.39 4.82 -4.81
C ILE A 315 2.25 5.46 -3.71
N ILE A 316 3.36 4.83 -3.32
CA ILE A 316 4.21 5.29 -2.21
C ILE A 316 5.27 6.27 -2.71
N GLN A 317 5.48 7.33 -1.94
CA GLN A 317 6.59 8.24 -2.10
C GLN A 317 7.40 8.33 -0.82
N ALA A 318 8.62 7.83 -0.84
CA ALA A 318 9.58 8.03 0.25
C ALA A 318 10.33 9.35 0.08
N ILE A 319 10.52 10.07 1.18
CA ILE A 319 11.28 11.32 1.26
C ILE A 319 12.20 11.25 2.48
N THR A 320 13.50 11.40 2.28
CA THR A 320 14.49 11.36 3.35
C THR A 320 14.65 12.75 3.97
N LEU A 321 14.09 12.95 5.15
CA LEU A 321 14.00 14.27 5.78
C LEU A 321 15.21 14.61 6.67
N ASN A 322 16.03 13.61 7.04
CA ASN A 322 17.25 13.74 7.86
C ASN A 322 17.04 14.44 9.21
N SER A 323 15.83 14.51 9.72
CA SER A 323 15.47 15.19 10.97
C SER A 323 14.15 14.66 11.51
N SER A 324 14.13 14.29 12.78
CA SER A 324 12.89 13.90 13.48
C SER A 324 11.86 15.01 13.43
N LYS A 325 12.30 16.27 13.62
CA LYS A 325 11.41 17.43 13.58
C LYS A 325 10.79 17.65 12.20
N ASN A 326 11.56 17.45 11.12
CA ASN A 326 11.00 17.53 9.77
C ASN A 326 9.99 16.41 9.49
N LEU A 327 10.23 15.21 10.02
CA LEU A 327 9.28 14.10 9.92
C LEU A 327 7.98 14.43 10.66
N GLU A 328 8.06 14.92 11.90
CA GLU A 328 6.91 15.42 12.65
C GLU A 328 6.17 16.52 11.88
N ASN A 329 6.88 17.55 11.43
CA ASN A 329 6.31 18.67 10.68
C ASN A 329 5.63 18.23 9.37
N PHE A 330 6.20 17.23 8.69
CA PHE A 330 5.56 16.65 7.49
C PHE A 330 4.21 16.04 7.85
N CYS A 331 4.18 15.16 8.86
CA CYS A 331 2.95 14.52 9.30
C CYS A 331 1.92 15.54 9.81
N VAL A 332 2.34 16.56 10.57
CA VAL A 332 1.47 17.65 11.01
C VAL A 332 0.88 18.38 9.81
N ALA A 333 1.69 18.71 8.79
CA ALA A 333 1.20 19.41 7.61
C ALA A 333 0.17 18.58 6.81
N ILE A 334 0.37 17.27 6.70
CA ILE A 334 -0.62 16.38 6.08
C ILE A 334 -1.89 16.34 6.92
N GLN A 335 -1.78 16.15 8.24
CA GLN A 335 -2.94 16.05 9.14
C GLN A 335 -3.81 17.31 9.12
N VAL A 336 -3.21 18.48 9.23
CA VAL A 336 -3.93 19.77 9.21
C VAL A 336 -4.66 20.01 7.88
N ASN A 337 -4.20 19.40 6.78
CA ASN A 337 -4.86 19.49 5.48
C ASN A 337 -5.75 18.27 5.18
N SER A 338 -5.98 17.38 6.13
CA SER A 338 -6.84 16.22 5.95
C SER A 338 -8.32 16.58 6.14
N PRO A 339 -9.25 15.83 5.51
CA PRO A 339 -10.69 16.14 5.63
C PRO A 339 -11.28 15.74 6.99
N VAL A 340 -10.61 14.81 7.69
CA VAL A 340 -11.06 14.29 8.99
C VAL A 340 -10.00 14.57 10.04
N ASP A 341 -10.41 14.95 11.24
CA ASP A 341 -9.52 15.19 12.39
C ASP A 341 -8.36 16.17 12.08
N ALA A 342 -8.58 17.16 11.23
CA ALA A 342 -7.58 18.18 10.86
C ALA A 342 -7.03 18.97 12.06
N TYR A 343 -7.78 19.04 13.14
CA TYR A 343 -7.39 19.71 14.39
C TYR A 343 -6.48 18.88 15.30
N VAL A 344 -6.30 17.60 15.00
CA VAL A 344 -5.44 16.69 15.78
C VAL A 344 -3.98 16.89 15.39
N VAL A 345 -3.11 16.96 16.39
CA VAL A 345 -1.65 17.00 16.16
C VAL A 345 -1.11 15.58 16.31
N PRO A 346 -0.57 14.96 15.25
CA PRO A 346 0.00 13.63 15.35
C PRO A 346 1.28 13.63 16.19
N GLU A 347 1.42 12.62 17.05
CA GLU A 347 2.58 12.41 17.91
C GLU A 347 3.17 11.00 17.69
N PRO A 348 4.51 10.83 17.85
CA PRO A 348 5.13 9.52 17.75
C PRO A 348 4.61 8.56 18.84
N ALA A 349 4.06 7.42 18.42
CA ALA A 349 3.48 6.41 19.31
C ALA A 349 4.03 5.01 19.04
N ASN A 350 3.96 4.15 20.04
CA ASN A 350 4.20 2.72 19.87
C ASN A 350 2.96 2.10 19.18
N ILE A 351 3.18 1.46 18.05
CA ILE A 351 2.12 0.80 17.27
C ILE A 351 2.37 -0.70 17.28
N PRO A 352 1.35 -1.55 17.53
CA PRO A 352 1.51 -2.98 17.50
C PRO A 352 2.09 -3.49 16.18
N GLY A 353 3.10 -4.35 16.25
CA GLY A 353 3.77 -4.89 15.07
C GLY A 353 4.99 -4.09 14.58
N TYR A 354 5.31 -2.95 15.20
CA TYR A 354 6.47 -2.12 14.85
C TYR A 354 7.49 -2.09 15.98
N GLN A 355 8.78 -2.05 15.62
CA GLN A 355 9.89 -1.97 16.60
C GLN A 355 10.13 -0.55 17.09
N ASP A 356 10.07 0.43 16.17
CA ASP A 356 10.25 1.84 16.48
C ASP A 356 8.91 2.53 16.73
N LYS A 357 8.95 3.68 17.40
CA LYS A 357 7.79 4.57 17.40
C LYS A 357 7.51 5.04 15.99
N ILE A 358 6.25 5.08 15.62
CA ILE A 358 5.79 5.58 14.33
C ILE A 358 5.01 6.88 14.56
N ILE A 359 5.25 7.88 13.74
CA ILE A 359 4.34 9.02 13.60
C ILE A 359 3.49 8.81 12.36
N MET A 360 2.18 9.06 12.49
CA MET A 360 1.21 8.89 11.39
C MET A 360 0.33 10.11 11.26
N ALA A 361 0.12 10.56 10.03
CA ALA A 361 -0.96 11.45 9.64
C ALA A 361 -1.95 10.68 8.78
N ALA A 362 -3.16 10.49 9.26
CA ALA A 362 -4.18 9.66 8.63
C ALA A 362 -5.59 10.21 8.93
N GLY A 363 -5.81 11.46 8.56
CA GLY A 363 -7.14 12.10 8.66
C GLY A 363 -8.05 11.65 7.52
N THR A 364 -8.41 10.37 7.52
CA THR A 364 -9.07 9.65 6.45
C THR A 364 -10.51 9.30 6.82
N PHE A 365 -11.41 9.23 5.84
CA PHE A 365 -12.80 8.80 6.04
C PHE A 365 -12.88 7.34 6.50
N VAL A 366 -11.98 6.51 5.96
CA VAL A 366 -11.81 5.12 6.40
C VAL A 366 -10.52 5.02 7.19
N GLN A 367 -10.60 4.66 8.45
CA GLN A 367 -9.43 4.56 9.33
C GLN A 367 -8.40 3.56 8.79
N GLY A 368 -7.15 4.02 8.64
CA GLY A 368 -6.06 3.22 8.09
C GLY A 368 -6.06 3.06 6.56
N ALA A 369 -6.96 3.74 5.85
CA ALA A 369 -6.99 3.70 4.39
C ALA A 369 -5.82 4.47 3.79
N SER A 370 -4.87 3.73 3.20
CA SER A 370 -3.67 4.32 2.60
C SER A 370 -3.89 4.76 1.14
N ILE A 371 -5.04 4.48 0.53
CA ILE A 371 -5.42 5.09 -0.74
C ILE A 371 -5.90 6.54 -0.56
N GLU A 372 -6.36 6.89 0.63
CA GLU A 372 -6.55 8.27 1.04
C GLU A 372 -5.20 8.88 1.40
N LEU A 373 -5.09 10.21 1.31
CA LEU A 373 -3.81 10.86 1.60
C LEU A 373 -3.40 10.62 3.05
N SER A 374 -2.27 9.98 3.21
CA SER A 374 -1.67 9.71 4.50
C SER A 374 -0.15 9.76 4.41
N ALA A 375 0.49 9.94 5.56
CA ALA A 375 1.94 9.92 5.67
C ALA A 375 2.33 9.32 7.00
N ASP A 376 3.32 8.47 6.98
CA ASP A 376 3.87 7.88 8.19
C ASP A 376 5.38 7.71 8.08
N GLY A 377 6.03 7.51 9.22
CA GLY A 377 7.45 7.23 9.25
C GLY A 377 7.93 6.77 10.61
N PRO A 378 8.88 5.81 10.62
CA PRO A 378 9.53 5.39 11.84
C PRO A 378 10.46 6.49 12.38
N MET A 379 10.43 6.69 13.69
CA MET A 379 11.25 7.68 14.40
C MET A 379 12.70 7.18 14.55
N ARG A 380 13.32 6.84 13.42
CA ARG A 380 14.72 6.41 13.32
C ARG A 380 15.44 7.09 12.15
N GLU A 381 16.74 7.27 12.24
CA GLU A 381 17.55 7.80 11.15
C GLU A 381 17.46 6.90 9.89
N PRO A 382 17.46 7.51 8.70
CA PRO A 382 17.58 8.93 8.40
C PRO A 382 16.26 9.74 8.42
N TYR A 383 15.24 9.31 9.15
CA TYR A 383 13.92 9.93 9.27
C TYR A 383 13.21 10.04 7.91
N ASN A 384 12.94 8.89 7.34
CA ASN A 384 12.15 8.77 6.11
C ASN A 384 10.67 8.95 6.42
N VAL A 385 9.99 9.77 5.63
CA VAL A 385 8.53 9.75 5.55
C VAL A 385 8.11 8.94 4.33
N PHE A 386 7.07 8.13 4.51
CA PHE A 386 6.40 7.38 3.46
C PHE A 386 5.01 7.97 3.30
N MET A 387 4.83 8.74 2.23
CA MET A 387 3.56 9.35 1.87
C MET A 387 2.87 8.46 0.84
N GLN A 388 1.58 8.27 0.98
CA GLN A 388 0.78 7.49 0.05
C GLN A 388 -0.61 8.07 -0.11
N GLY A 389 -1.25 7.71 -1.24
CA GLY A 389 -2.65 7.99 -1.47
C GLY A 389 -2.96 9.42 -1.90
N GLY A 390 -4.24 9.68 -1.89
CA GLY A 390 -4.86 10.93 -2.30
C GLY A 390 -6.06 10.65 -3.19
N LEU A 391 -7.28 10.72 -2.66
CA LEU A 391 -8.52 10.50 -3.42
C LEU A 391 -8.66 11.52 -4.56
N THR A 392 -8.14 12.72 -4.35
CA THR A 392 -8.06 13.77 -5.36
C THR A 392 -6.66 14.37 -5.38
N PHE A 393 -6.15 14.67 -6.57
CA PHE A 393 -4.85 15.27 -6.73
C PHE A 393 -4.77 16.68 -6.11
N GLU A 394 -5.87 17.43 -6.17
CA GLU A 394 -5.98 18.78 -5.61
C GLU A 394 -5.75 18.78 -4.10
N HIS A 395 -6.33 17.83 -3.37
CA HIS A 395 -6.07 17.64 -1.94
C HIS A 395 -4.60 17.34 -1.68
N GLY A 396 -4.02 16.38 -2.42
CA GLY A 396 -2.59 16.06 -2.33
C GLY A 396 -1.70 17.27 -2.59
N GLN A 397 -2.01 18.07 -3.60
CA GLN A 397 -1.27 19.29 -3.95
C GLN A 397 -1.30 20.33 -2.82
N LEU A 398 -2.45 20.56 -2.20
CA LEU A 398 -2.59 21.50 -1.07
C LEU A 398 -1.76 21.04 0.13
N ALA A 399 -1.87 19.79 0.52
CA ALA A 399 -1.16 19.23 1.67
C ALA A 399 0.37 19.21 1.45
N ILE A 400 0.84 18.84 0.27
CA ILE A 400 2.27 18.84 -0.08
C ILE A 400 2.82 20.27 -0.10
N ASN A 401 2.07 21.25 -0.62
CA ASN A 401 2.48 22.64 -0.59
C ASN A 401 2.63 23.17 0.84
N ALA A 402 1.74 22.78 1.73
CA ALA A 402 1.81 23.12 3.16
C ALA A 402 3.05 22.47 3.80
N ALA A 403 3.27 21.16 3.58
CA ALA A 403 4.44 20.45 4.08
C ALA A 403 5.76 21.08 3.61
N ALA A 404 5.85 21.40 2.32
CA ALA A 404 7.02 22.06 1.75
C ALA A 404 7.33 23.42 2.40
N ARG A 405 6.31 24.21 2.71
CA ARG A 405 6.47 25.50 3.38
C ARG A 405 6.85 25.34 4.86
N MET A 406 6.28 24.35 5.53
CA MET A 406 6.55 24.08 6.95
C MET A 406 7.97 23.57 7.19
N ILE A 407 8.49 22.73 6.28
CA ILE A 407 9.81 22.10 6.43
C ILE A 407 10.92 22.99 5.83
N GLY A 408 10.64 23.66 4.71
CA GLY A 408 11.64 24.46 4.00
C GLY A 408 12.65 23.64 3.20
N PRO A 409 13.67 24.31 2.62
CA PRO A 409 14.76 23.65 1.90
C PRO A 409 15.62 22.80 2.81
N ALA A 410 16.13 21.69 2.27
CA ALA A 410 17.10 20.86 2.97
C ALA A 410 18.34 21.71 3.34
N SER A 411 18.74 21.64 4.59
CA SER A 411 19.99 22.27 5.02
C SER A 411 21.14 21.62 4.27
N LYS A 412 22.00 22.42 3.63
CA LYS A 412 23.22 21.92 3.00
C LYS A 412 24.01 21.16 4.07
N SER A 413 24.14 19.88 3.96
CA SER A 413 24.89 19.07 4.91
C SER A 413 26.34 19.56 4.92
N LYS A 414 26.69 20.32 5.95
CA LYS A 414 28.07 20.32 6.40
C LYS A 414 28.27 18.95 7.03
N LYS A 415 29.24 18.18 6.54
CA LYS A 415 29.73 17.00 7.24
C LYS A 415 29.92 17.39 8.69
N LEU A 416 29.03 16.91 9.57
CA LEU A 416 29.06 17.23 10.98
C LEU A 416 30.30 16.60 11.61
N LYS A 417 31.26 17.46 11.93
CA LYS A 417 32.15 17.28 13.06
C LYS A 417 31.62 18.19 14.16
N GLY A 418 31.15 17.62 15.27
CA GLY A 418 30.96 18.26 16.55
C GLY A 418 29.61 18.95 16.77
N ASP A 419 29.11 18.70 17.94
CA ASP A 419 27.92 19.20 18.62
C ASP A 419 27.37 20.56 18.15
N VAL A 420 26.11 20.57 17.73
CA VAL A 420 25.35 21.80 17.53
C VAL A 420 24.16 21.79 18.48
N VAL A 421 24.24 22.64 19.49
CA VAL A 421 23.11 23.00 20.36
C VAL A 421 22.10 23.77 19.50
N ILE A 422 20.93 23.19 19.25
CA ILE A 422 19.83 23.84 18.55
C ILE A 422 19.06 24.70 19.56
N LYS A 423 19.21 26.01 19.43
CA LYS A 423 18.23 26.96 19.96
C LYS A 423 17.08 27.03 18.93
N ASN A 424 15.92 26.52 19.28
CA ASN A 424 14.71 26.73 18.50
C ASN A 424 13.53 27.02 19.41
N GLU A 425 13.31 28.29 19.61
CA GLU A 425 12.00 28.81 19.98
C GLU A 425 11.24 29.08 18.68
N LYS A 426 9.94 28.83 18.74
CA LYS A 426 8.93 28.95 17.69
C LYS A 426 9.25 30.05 16.66
N ASP A 427 9.48 29.66 15.40
CA ASP A 427 9.68 30.62 14.32
C ASP A 427 8.35 31.33 14.02
N PRO A 428 8.24 32.65 14.25
CA PRO A 428 6.99 33.39 14.06
C PRO A 428 6.48 33.38 12.62
N GLU A 429 7.36 33.18 11.62
CA GLU A 429 6.95 33.12 10.20
C GLU A 429 6.22 31.82 9.87
N ILE A 430 6.54 30.71 10.55
CA ILE A 430 5.86 29.43 10.34
C ILE A 430 4.45 29.50 10.96
N ILE A 431 4.34 30.04 12.16
CA ILE A 431 3.04 30.24 12.83
C ILE A 431 2.18 31.19 12.01
N ALA A 432 2.70 32.32 11.57
CA ALA A 432 1.98 33.25 10.71
C ALA A 432 1.58 32.68 9.34
N SER A 433 2.35 31.69 8.82
CA SER A 433 2.00 31.01 7.58
C SER A 433 0.85 30.01 7.78
N VAL A 434 0.84 29.29 8.88
CA VAL A 434 -0.26 28.38 9.27
C VAL A 434 -1.52 29.20 9.57
N GLU A 435 -1.42 30.26 10.38
CA GLU A 435 -2.54 31.15 10.66
C GLU A 435 -3.10 31.85 9.40
N LYS A 436 -2.23 32.20 8.45
CA LYS A 436 -2.64 32.79 7.18
C LYS A 436 -3.31 31.80 6.25
N ILE A 437 -2.91 30.52 6.30
CA ILE A 437 -3.58 29.43 5.61
C ILE A 437 -4.94 29.16 6.26
N VAL A 438 -5.00 29.05 7.58
CA VAL A 438 -6.22 28.89 8.36
C VAL A 438 -7.21 30.04 8.10
N LYS A 439 -6.73 31.30 8.14
CA LYS A 439 -7.55 32.49 7.85
C LYS A 439 -7.96 32.60 6.38
N LYS A 440 -7.10 32.25 5.45
CA LYS A 440 -7.36 32.33 4.01
C LYS A 440 -8.42 31.34 3.54
N TYR A 441 -8.60 30.23 4.24
CA TYR A 441 -9.53 29.17 3.89
C TYR A 441 -10.72 29.04 4.85
N ASN A 442 -10.99 30.09 5.67
CA ASN A 442 -12.11 30.11 6.63
C ASN A 442 -12.19 28.87 7.54
N LEU A 443 -11.04 28.38 7.99
CA LEU A 443 -11.00 27.42 9.06
C LEU A 443 -11.15 28.21 10.36
N GLU A 444 -12.35 28.20 10.96
CA GLU A 444 -12.60 28.85 12.23
C GLU A 444 -11.73 28.18 13.30
N THR A 445 -10.81 28.96 13.84
CA THR A 445 -10.08 28.61 15.06
C THR A 445 -10.82 29.25 16.21
N GLU A 446 -11.74 28.56 16.82
CA GLU A 446 -12.05 28.75 18.23
C GLU A 446 -11.20 27.73 19.00
N ASP A 447 -10.27 28.26 19.81
CA ASP A 447 -9.45 27.59 20.80
C ASP A 447 -8.31 26.65 20.30
N ILE A 448 -7.16 27.26 19.98
CA ILE A 448 -5.85 26.64 20.19
C ILE A 448 -5.12 27.32 21.34
#